data_7db21f2115c09295c23cbb96b76d3cd4
#
_entry.id   7db21f2115c09295c23cbb96b76d3cd4
#
_cell.length_a   1.000
_cell.length_b   1.000
_cell.length_c   1.000
_cell.angle_alpha   90.00
_cell.angle_beta   90.00
_cell.angle_gamma   90.00
#
_symmetry.space_group_name_H-M   'P 1'
#
loop_
_entity.id
_entity.type
_entity.pdbx_description
1 polymer ?
#
loop_
_entity_poly.entity_id
_entity_poly.type
_entity_poly.pdbx_seq_one_letter_code
_entity_poly.pdbx_strand_id
1 'polypeptide(L)'
;MDKNIKSLKSSVKNARKIALFSHENPDPDTIGSTVALLNALTKFGKTVSLFCETEVSGNYLFLTETENYNKDEFLPKNFDMVIAVDVATSKMLGKYEDDFLKHQNSFRIDHHIGGDNFAKTNIVLKTSACANLIYYILKLFKINIDESIATPLFLGLCGDTGIFRNNGTDSESFEIASKLTTSGANIRRVYDEFFDKKTVSVVKMTSNSLLNAEVDDNFKFAILTATAENYKKFNVPENDNLGNLPLTYLSCGYNIAVILKEKEDGIHCSFRSKPDFDVSCIASKFGGGGHKNASGCKLDCSLVDAKEQVIKEIKNYLKSNEN
;
A
#
# COMPACT_ATOMS: atom_id res chain seq x y z
N MET A 1 -8.19 13.45 19.84
CA MET A 1 -7.29 13.84 18.75
C MET A 1 -6.35 14.98 19.14
N ASP A 2 -6.84 16.16 19.52
CA ASP A 2 -5.99 17.32 19.85
C ASP A 2 -4.95 17.08 20.95
N LYS A 3 -5.28 16.29 21.98
CA LYS A 3 -4.35 15.96 23.07
C LYS A 3 -3.18 15.11 22.54
N ASN A 4 -3.46 14.13 21.68
CA ASN A 4 -2.42 13.23 21.14
C ASN A 4 -1.51 13.96 20.14
N ILE A 5 -2.07 14.85 19.30
CA ILE A 5 -1.27 15.69 18.39
C ILE A 5 -0.43 16.70 19.17
N LYS A 6 -0.95 17.27 20.28
CA LYS A 6 -0.15 18.13 21.16
C LYS A 6 0.99 17.35 21.84
N SER A 7 0.73 16.11 22.27
CA SER A 7 1.75 15.20 22.80
C SER A 7 2.84 14.90 21.76
N LEU A 8 2.44 14.54 20.52
CA LEU A 8 3.37 14.35 19.40
C LEU A 8 4.25 15.59 19.18
N LYS A 9 3.65 16.78 19.11
CA LYS A 9 4.38 18.03 18.91
C LYS A 9 5.38 18.30 20.01
N SER A 10 5.01 18.05 21.27
CA SER A 10 5.90 18.19 22.43
C SER A 10 7.06 17.20 22.37
N SER A 11 6.77 15.93 22.07
CA SER A 11 7.78 14.87 21.95
C SER A 11 8.74 15.16 20.80
N VAL A 12 8.24 15.55 19.63
CA VAL A 12 9.07 15.97 18.48
C VAL A 12 9.96 17.15 18.86
N LYS A 13 9.45 18.16 19.58
CA LYS A 13 10.26 19.30 20.01
C LYS A 13 11.47 18.87 20.85
N ASN A 14 11.27 17.92 21.75
CA ASN A 14 12.29 17.47 22.71
C ASN A 14 13.23 16.40 22.14
N ALA A 15 12.78 15.57 21.20
CA ALA A 15 13.58 14.53 20.57
C ALA A 15 14.67 15.13 19.67
N ARG A 16 15.82 14.47 19.58
CA ARG A 16 16.90 14.74 18.61
C ARG A 16 16.95 13.67 17.54
N LYS A 17 16.88 12.40 17.95
CA LYS A 17 16.94 11.23 17.09
C LYS A 17 15.59 10.53 17.07
N ILE A 18 15.01 10.40 15.89
CA ILE A 18 13.68 9.83 15.69
C ILE A 18 13.78 8.65 14.72
N ALA A 19 13.18 7.51 15.06
CA ALA A 19 13.03 6.39 14.15
C ALA A 19 11.60 6.37 13.58
N LEU A 20 11.46 6.27 12.26
CA LEU A 20 10.20 6.08 11.55
C LEU A 20 10.11 4.65 11.03
N PHE A 21 8.97 4.03 11.25
CA PHE A 21 8.69 2.65 10.84
C PHE A 21 7.56 2.61 9.83
N SER A 22 7.82 1.96 8.72
CA SER A 22 6.82 1.55 7.73
C SER A 22 6.38 0.11 8.02
N HIS A 23 5.19 -0.27 7.56
CA HIS A 23 4.78 -1.67 7.62
C HIS A 23 5.57 -2.55 6.65
N GLU A 24 5.61 -3.86 6.88
CA GLU A 24 6.14 -4.85 5.93
C GLU A 24 5.40 -4.74 4.59
N ASN A 25 6.12 -4.95 3.47
CA ASN A 25 5.58 -4.76 2.13
C ASN A 25 4.90 -3.39 1.92
N PRO A 26 5.62 -2.28 2.15
CA PRO A 26 5.04 -0.95 2.20
C PRO A 26 4.44 -0.54 0.85
N ASP A 27 3.27 0.05 0.92
CA ASP A 27 2.54 0.59 -0.21
C ASP A 27 2.86 2.08 -0.46
N PRO A 28 2.27 2.72 -1.49
CA PRO A 28 2.51 4.14 -1.78
C PRO A 28 2.13 5.08 -0.66
N ASP A 29 1.08 4.77 0.14
CA ASP A 29 0.66 5.65 1.22
C ASP A 29 1.65 5.59 2.39
N THR A 30 2.06 4.38 2.78
CA THR A 30 3.08 4.19 3.79
C THR A 30 4.39 4.88 3.43
N ILE A 31 4.92 4.67 2.21
CA ILE A 31 6.18 5.28 1.77
C ILE A 31 6.04 6.80 1.64
N GLY A 32 4.97 7.27 0.99
CA GLY A 32 4.71 8.70 0.80
C GLY A 32 4.59 9.45 2.13
N SER A 33 3.81 8.90 3.05
CA SER A 33 3.61 9.45 4.40
C SER A 33 4.90 9.47 5.22
N THR A 34 5.67 8.36 5.18
CA THR A 34 6.92 8.25 5.95
C THR A 34 8.01 9.19 5.41
N VAL A 35 8.20 9.26 4.08
CA VAL A 35 9.18 10.16 3.45
C VAL A 35 8.80 11.63 3.66
N ALA A 36 7.53 11.97 3.55
CA ALA A 36 7.07 13.33 3.84
C ALA A 36 7.36 13.74 5.30
N LEU A 37 7.10 12.83 6.25
CA LEU A 37 7.38 13.07 7.67
C LEU A 37 8.89 13.14 7.94
N LEU A 38 9.71 12.29 7.32
CA LEU A 38 11.18 12.37 7.36
C LEU A 38 11.64 13.78 6.95
N ASN A 39 11.21 14.24 5.76
CA ASN A 39 11.64 15.53 5.21
C ASN A 39 11.22 16.69 6.11
N ALA A 40 9.99 16.64 6.62
CA ALA A 40 9.48 17.64 7.55
C ALA A 40 10.27 17.69 8.87
N LEU A 41 10.56 16.53 9.46
CA LEU A 41 11.30 16.44 10.72
C LEU A 41 12.77 16.84 10.54
N THR A 42 13.40 16.48 9.42
CA THR A 42 14.76 16.88 9.08
C THR A 42 14.87 18.40 8.97
N LYS A 43 13.91 19.06 8.29
CA LYS A 43 13.82 20.53 8.25
C LYS A 43 13.59 21.16 9.61
N PHE A 44 12.99 20.41 10.53
CA PHE A 44 12.82 20.81 11.92
C PHE A 44 14.05 20.53 12.79
N GLY A 45 15.19 20.18 12.15
CA GLY A 45 16.49 19.97 12.79
C GLY A 45 16.63 18.64 13.52
N LYS A 46 15.85 17.61 13.13
CA LYS A 46 15.92 16.27 13.70
C LYS A 46 16.79 15.35 12.87
N THR A 47 17.47 14.41 13.52
CA THR A 47 18.09 13.26 12.85
C THR A 47 17.05 12.15 12.76
N VAL A 48 16.74 11.69 11.56
CA VAL A 48 15.66 10.73 11.34
C VAL A 48 16.20 9.51 10.59
N SER A 49 15.89 8.31 11.08
CA SER A 49 16.24 7.03 10.44
C SER A 49 14.95 6.30 10.05
N LEU A 50 14.99 5.60 8.92
CA LEU A 50 13.85 4.86 8.35
C LEU A 50 14.05 3.36 8.52
N PHE A 51 12.97 2.67 8.92
CA PHE A 51 12.96 1.22 9.14
C PHE A 51 11.76 0.56 8.48
N CYS A 52 12.01 -0.55 7.79
CA CYS A 52 11.01 -1.44 7.22
C CYS A 52 11.57 -2.86 7.25
N GLU A 53 10.75 -3.88 7.53
CA GLU A 53 11.23 -5.27 7.53
C GLU A 53 11.65 -5.72 6.14
N THR A 54 10.82 -5.43 5.14
CA THR A 54 11.08 -5.78 3.75
C THR A 54 11.89 -4.70 3.04
N GLU A 55 12.58 -5.08 1.99
CA GLU A 55 13.25 -4.14 1.10
C GLU A 55 12.22 -3.25 0.39
N VAL A 56 12.48 -1.95 0.37
CA VAL A 56 11.61 -1.00 -0.32
C VAL A 56 11.79 -1.16 -1.84
N SER A 57 10.69 -1.39 -2.54
CA SER A 57 10.69 -1.63 -4.00
C SER A 57 11.39 -0.54 -4.80
N GLY A 58 12.08 -0.93 -5.87
CA GLY A 58 12.74 -0.02 -6.81
C GLY A 58 11.83 1.05 -7.45
N ASN A 59 10.50 0.83 -7.45
CA ASN A 59 9.53 1.81 -7.95
C ASN A 59 9.47 3.09 -7.10
N TYR A 60 9.98 3.06 -5.86
CA TYR A 60 10.03 4.22 -4.96
C TYR A 60 11.34 5.00 -5.04
N LEU A 61 12.37 4.52 -5.77
CA LEU A 61 13.69 5.15 -5.83
C LEU A 61 13.69 6.56 -6.45
N PHE A 62 12.60 6.95 -7.11
CA PHE A 62 12.46 8.35 -7.54
C PHE A 62 12.31 9.32 -6.33
N LEU A 63 11.90 8.81 -5.17
CA LEU A 63 12.06 9.49 -3.88
C LEU A 63 13.40 9.05 -3.30
N THR A 64 14.43 9.87 -3.47
CA THR A 64 15.83 9.51 -3.12
C THR A 64 16.01 9.16 -1.64
N GLU A 65 15.12 9.66 -0.78
CA GLU A 65 15.10 9.35 0.65
C GLU A 65 14.83 7.87 0.94
N THR A 66 14.20 7.15 0.01
CA THR A 66 13.92 5.71 0.19
C THR A 66 15.19 4.87 0.21
N GLU A 67 16.29 5.35 -0.35
CA GLU A 67 17.60 4.72 -0.22
C GLU A 67 18.12 4.69 1.24
N ASN A 68 17.51 5.49 2.14
CA ASN A 68 17.91 5.56 3.54
C ASN A 68 17.22 4.52 4.44
N TYR A 69 16.29 3.72 3.90
CA TYR A 69 15.70 2.63 4.66
C TYR A 69 16.76 1.62 5.13
N ASN A 70 16.69 1.26 6.40
CA ASN A 70 17.56 0.28 7.06
C ASN A 70 19.08 0.55 6.94
N LYS A 71 19.50 1.80 6.66
CA LYS A 71 20.95 2.15 6.68
C LYS A 71 21.53 2.12 8.07
N ASP A 72 20.71 2.43 9.07
CA ASP A 72 21.11 2.38 10.48
C ASP A 72 20.68 1.05 11.11
N GLU A 73 21.43 0.56 12.09
CA GLU A 73 20.96 -0.51 12.97
C GLU A 73 19.95 0.06 13.96
N PHE A 74 18.77 -0.57 14.07
CA PHE A 74 17.80 -0.17 15.06
C PHE A 74 18.15 -0.71 16.45
N LEU A 75 18.67 0.15 17.27
CA LEU A 75 18.86 -0.08 18.70
C LEU A 75 17.95 0.91 19.44
N PRO A 76 16.91 0.46 20.19
CA PRO A 76 15.89 1.35 20.80
C PRO A 76 16.48 2.50 21.63
N LYS A 77 17.56 2.21 22.38
CA LYS A 77 18.27 3.19 23.23
C LYS A 77 18.93 4.35 22.46
N ASN A 78 19.13 4.20 21.15
CA ASN A 78 19.75 5.21 20.30
C ASN A 78 18.76 6.27 19.81
N PHE A 79 17.47 6.05 20.02
CA PHE A 79 16.41 6.94 19.56
C PHE A 79 15.62 7.51 20.73
N ASP A 80 15.34 8.81 20.69
CA ASP A 80 14.54 9.52 21.69
C ASP A 80 13.04 9.26 21.49
N MET A 81 12.66 8.86 20.28
CA MET A 81 11.27 8.69 19.85
C MET A 81 11.19 7.71 18.67
N VAL A 82 10.12 6.92 18.65
CA VAL A 82 9.78 6.03 17.55
C VAL A 82 8.37 6.31 17.06
N ILE A 83 8.15 6.29 15.74
CA ILE A 83 6.85 6.55 15.12
C ILE A 83 6.56 5.48 14.08
N ALA A 84 5.46 4.76 14.23
CA ALA A 84 4.89 3.90 13.20
C ALA A 84 3.94 4.73 12.33
N VAL A 85 4.15 4.71 11.02
CA VAL A 85 3.40 5.49 10.04
C VAL A 85 2.65 4.52 9.13
N ASP A 86 1.33 4.65 9.09
CA ASP A 86 0.44 3.82 8.29
C ASP A 86 0.56 2.32 8.62
N VAL A 87 0.54 2.02 9.90
CA VAL A 87 0.68 0.66 10.43
C VAL A 87 -0.57 0.31 11.22
N ALA A 88 -1.40 -0.60 10.69
CA ALA A 88 -2.68 -0.96 11.30
C ALA A 88 -2.51 -1.79 12.57
N THR A 89 -1.56 -2.74 12.60
CA THR A 89 -1.29 -3.63 13.74
C THR A 89 0.19 -3.72 14.02
N SER A 90 0.56 -3.98 15.28
CA SER A 90 1.97 -4.10 15.66
C SER A 90 2.74 -5.18 14.90
N LYS A 91 2.06 -6.26 14.53
CA LYS A 91 2.65 -7.37 13.76
C LYS A 91 3.21 -6.94 12.41
N MET A 92 2.62 -5.91 11.81
CA MET A 92 3.09 -5.37 10.53
C MET A 92 4.46 -4.67 10.62
N LEU A 93 5.00 -4.48 11.83
CA LEU A 93 6.37 -4.00 12.06
C LEU A 93 7.41 -5.11 11.90
N GLY A 94 6.97 -6.37 11.79
CA GLY A 94 7.83 -7.54 11.63
C GLY A 94 8.88 -7.65 12.74
N LYS A 95 10.13 -7.84 12.38
CA LYS A 95 11.27 -7.99 13.34
C LYS A 95 11.44 -6.82 14.31
N TYR A 96 10.86 -5.67 14.04
CA TYR A 96 10.95 -4.48 14.90
C TYR A 96 9.83 -4.40 15.94
N GLU A 97 8.81 -5.29 15.91
CA GLU A 97 7.63 -5.24 16.77
C GLU A 97 8.00 -5.15 18.25
N ASP A 98 8.76 -6.11 18.75
CA ASP A 98 9.10 -6.22 20.16
C ASP A 98 9.83 -4.99 20.71
N ASP A 99 10.78 -4.47 19.94
CA ASP A 99 11.57 -3.32 20.33
C ASP A 99 10.77 -2.02 20.24
N PHE A 100 9.91 -1.89 19.27
CA PHE A 100 8.97 -0.77 19.16
C PHE A 100 8.02 -0.72 20.36
N LEU A 101 7.42 -1.86 20.73
CA LEU A 101 6.47 -1.96 21.84
C LEU A 101 7.09 -1.62 23.20
N LYS A 102 8.36 -1.92 23.40
CA LYS A 102 9.12 -1.59 24.63
C LYS A 102 9.49 -0.12 24.71
N HIS A 103 9.50 0.64 23.60
CA HIS A 103 9.92 2.02 23.58
C HIS A 103 8.94 2.95 24.32
N GLN A 104 9.44 3.74 25.28
CA GLN A 104 8.57 4.53 26.16
C GLN A 104 7.96 5.77 25.48
N ASN A 105 8.58 6.28 24.42
CA ASN A 105 8.12 7.43 23.63
C ASN A 105 7.76 6.97 22.21
N SER A 106 6.72 6.14 22.11
CA SER A 106 6.25 5.56 20.85
C SER A 106 4.92 6.16 20.39
N PHE A 107 4.82 6.42 19.10
CA PHE A 107 3.64 6.97 18.44
C PHE A 107 3.21 6.09 17.26
N ARG A 108 1.90 6.01 17.04
CA ARG A 108 1.29 5.49 15.80
C ARG A 108 0.53 6.62 15.13
N ILE A 109 0.76 6.83 13.84
CA ILE A 109 0.02 7.76 12.99
C ILE A 109 -0.57 6.93 11.86
N ASP A 110 -1.91 6.81 11.82
CA ASP A 110 -2.56 5.86 10.92
C ASP A 110 -4.01 6.26 10.62
N HIS A 111 -4.54 5.78 9.51
CA HIS A 111 -5.92 6.01 9.10
C HIS A 111 -6.82 4.75 9.20
N HIS A 112 -6.26 3.59 9.48
CA HIS A 112 -6.98 2.33 9.64
C HIS A 112 -7.71 2.25 10.98
N ILE A 113 -9.05 2.33 10.98
CA ILE A 113 -9.88 2.35 12.21
C ILE A 113 -9.94 0.99 12.90
N GLY A 114 -9.78 -0.11 12.16
CA GLY A 114 -9.85 -1.48 12.69
C GLY A 114 -8.56 -2.01 13.29
N GLY A 115 -7.52 -1.20 13.41
CA GLY A 115 -6.19 -1.64 13.88
C GLY A 115 -6.01 -1.56 15.40
N ASP A 116 -4.86 -2.04 15.88
CA ASP A 116 -4.50 -2.10 17.29
C ASP A 116 -3.97 -0.76 17.82
N ASN A 117 -4.28 -0.44 19.06
CA ASN A 117 -3.67 0.70 19.77
C ASN A 117 -2.36 0.28 20.44
N PHE A 118 -1.32 -0.03 19.64
CA PHE A 118 -0.09 -0.65 20.14
C PHE A 118 0.99 0.36 20.59
N ALA A 119 0.94 1.61 20.14
CA ALA A 119 1.88 2.64 20.59
C ALA A 119 1.44 3.26 21.91
N LYS A 120 2.35 3.92 22.64
CA LYS A 120 1.99 4.71 23.86
C LYS A 120 1.04 5.84 23.54
N THR A 121 1.15 6.42 22.34
CA THR A 121 0.21 7.43 21.85
C THR A 121 -0.21 7.06 20.42
N ASN A 122 -1.52 6.85 20.21
CA ASN A 122 -2.08 6.52 18.91
C ASN A 122 -2.86 7.71 18.35
N ILE A 123 -2.50 8.15 17.16
CA ILE A 123 -3.15 9.22 16.39
C ILE A 123 -3.79 8.54 15.20
N VAL A 124 -5.06 8.19 15.31
CA VAL A 124 -5.82 7.47 14.29
C VAL A 124 -7.02 8.31 13.91
N LEU A 125 -7.18 8.56 12.62
CA LEU A 125 -8.30 9.29 12.05
C LEU A 125 -8.70 8.68 10.72
N LYS A 126 -9.99 8.41 10.55
CA LYS A 126 -10.53 7.94 9.27
C LYS A 126 -10.39 9.04 8.22
N THR A 127 -9.46 8.84 7.30
CA THR A 127 -9.21 9.68 6.12
C THR A 127 -9.03 8.77 4.91
N SER A 128 -9.03 9.33 3.72
CA SER A 128 -8.82 8.56 2.48
C SER A 128 -7.40 7.99 2.33
N ALA A 129 -6.43 8.52 3.08
CA ALA A 129 -5.03 8.08 3.12
C ALA A 129 -4.36 8.58 4.41
N CYS A 130 -3.33 7.90 4.89
CA CYS A 130 -2.48 8.38 5.99
C CYS A 130 -1.77 9.70 5.61
N ALA A 131 -1.46 9.88 4.33
CA ALA A 131 -0.91 11.13 3.79
C ALA A 131 -1.76 12.37 4.13
N ASN A 132 -3.10 12.24 4.17
CA ASN A 132 -3.98 13.33 4.59
C ASN A 132 -3.74 13.70 6.05
N LEU A 133 -3.63 12.68 6.91
CA LEU A 133 -3.39 12.90 8.34
C LEU A 133 -2.01 13.53 8.58
N ILE A 134 -0.98 13.06 7.88
CA ILE A 134 0.35 13.68 7.92
C ILE A 134 0.28 15.14 7.47
N TYR A 135 -0.39 15.43 6.35
CA TYR A 135 -0.60 16.81 5.88
C TYR A 135 -1.17 17.70 6.98
N TYR A 136 -2.23 17.27 7.68
CA TYR A 136 -2.83 18.05 8.77
C TYR A 136 -1.90 18.23 9.96
N ILE A 137 -1.18 17.18 10.35
CA ILE A 137 -0.18 17.26 11.45
C ILE A 137 0.87 18.31 11.11
N LEU A 138 1.41 18.31 9.91
CA LEU A 138 2.43 19.26 9.48
C LEU A 138 1.89 20.70 9.45
N LYS A 139 0.65 20.91 9.01
CA LYS A 139 -0.02 22.22 9.09
C LYS A 139 -0.18 22.70 10.51
N LEU A 140 -0.61 21.82 11.44
CA LEU A 140 -0.73 22.16 12.87
C LEU A 140 0.64 22.45 13.52
N PHE A 141 1.70 21.85 13.01
CA PHE A 141 3.07 22.14 13.46
C PHE A 141 3.61 23.43 12.83
N LYS A 142 2.90 24.02 11.88
CA LYS A 142 3.30 25.20 11.10
C LYS A 142 4.58 24.95 10.29
N ILE A 143 4.77 23.72 9.81
CA ILE A 143 5.86 23.36 8.92
C ILE A 143 5.47 23.82 7.52
N ASN A 144 6.41 24.46 6.83
CA ASN A 144 6.23 24.82 5.43
C ASN A 144 6.31 23.56 4.58
N ILE A 145 5.24 23.26 3.86
CA ILE A 145 5.16 22.13 2.93
C ILE A 145 5.64 22.61 1.57
N ASP A 146 6.81 22.19 1.15
CA ASP A 146 7.38 22.44 -0.16
C ASP A 146 7.40 21.15 -1.02
N GLU A 147 7.98 21.22 -2.22
CA GLU A 147 8.05 20.11 -3.17
C GLU A 147 8.52 18.79 -2.52
N SER A 148 9.56 18.85 -1.65
CA SER A 148 10.15 17.66 -1.03
C SER A 148 9.21 16.96 -0.04
N ILE A 149 8.21 17.66 0.49
CA ILE A 149 7.17 17.12 1.37
C ILE A 149 5.89 16.85 0.56
N ALA A 150 5.54 17.76 -0.34
CA ALA A 150 4.30 17.68 -1.10
C ALA A 150 4.28 16.52 -2.10
N THR A 151 5.42 16.22 -2.76
CA THR A 151 5.51 15.13 -3.74
C THR A 151 5.26 13.76 -3.11
N PRO A 152 5.94 13.36 -2.02
CA PRO A 152 5.63 12.08 -1.38
C PRO A 152 4.22 12.04 -0.77
N LEU A 153 3.68 13.13 -0.20
CA LEU A 153 2.27 13.16 0.24
C LEU A 153 1.30 12.94 -0.93
N PHE A 154 1.59 13.51 -2.10
CA PHE A 154 0.77 13.29 -3.29
C PHE A 154 0.84 11.85 -3.78
N LEU A 155 2.01 11.19 -3.70
CA LEU A 155 2.16 9.76 -3.97
C LEU A 155 1.25 8.93 -3.04
N GLY A 156 1.31 9.17 -1.73
CA GLY A 156 0.49 8.46 -0.75
C GLY A 156 -1.01 8.63 -1.02
N LEU A 157 -1.45 9.86 -1.21
CA LEU A 157 -2.85 10.17 -1.53
C LEU A 157 -3.31 9.45 -2.81
N CYS A 158 -2.47 9.40 -3.86
CA CYS A 158 -2.78 8.68 -5.10
C CYS A 158 -2.83 7.16 -4.89
N GLY A 159 -2.00 6.62 -4.00
CA GLY A 159 -1.98 5.19 -3.68
C GLY A 159 -3.32 4.70 -3.19
N ASP A 160 -3.78 5.21 -2.08
CA ASP A 160 -5.00 4.77 -1.40
C ASP A 160 -6.28 5.15 -2.12
N THR A 161 -6.30 6.32 -2.75
CA THR A 161 -7.44 6.72 -3.58
C THR A 161 -7.49 5.98 -4.93
N GLY A 162 -6.47 5.17 -5.26
CA GLY A 162 -6.35 4.52 -6.57
C GLY A 162 -6.37 5.54 -7.70
N ILE A 163 -5.61 6.61 -7.54
CA ILE A 163 -5.60 7.76 -8.46
C ILE A 163 -7.00 8.39 -8.54
N PHE A 164 -7.60 8.64 -7.37
CA PHE A 164 -8.93 9.24 -7.20
C PHE A 164 -10.09 8.44 -7.80
N ARG A 165 -9.95 7.12 -7.97
CA ARG A 165 -11.00 6.23 -8.52
C ARG A 165 -11.69 5.38 -7.46
N ASN A 166 -11.07 5.18 -6.29
CA ASN A 166 -11.63 4.33 -5.24
C ASN A 166 -12.79 5.04 -4.52
N ASN A 167 -13.71 4.24 -3.98
CA ASN A 167 -14.89 4.73 -3.23
C ASN A 167 -14.53 5.52 -1.95
N GLY A 168 -13.30 5.39 -1.45
CA GLY A 168 -12.78 6.17 -0.32
C GLY A 168 -12.35 7.59 -0.69
N THR A 169 -12.36 7.94 -1.99
CA THR A 169 -12.04 9.29 -2.46
C THR A 169 -13.21 10.25 -2.15
N ASP A 170 -12.91 11.35 -1.47
CA ASP A 170 -13.86 12.37 -1.07
C ASP A 170 -13.41 13.77 -1.48
N SER A 171 -14.20 14.79 -1.12
CA SER A 171 -13.86 16.19 -1.42
C SER A 171 -12.58 16.65 -0.74
N GLU A 172 -12.28 16.11 0.46
CA GLU A 172 -11.05 16.40 1.20
C GLU A 172 -9.82 15.94 0.44
N SER A 173 -9.88 14.75 -0.20
CA SER A 173 -8.81 14.21 -1.03
C SER A 173 -8.43 15.17 -2.16
N PHE A 174 -9.42 15.74 -2.86
CA PHE A 174 -9.20 16.73 -3.91
C PHE A 174 -8.70 18.07 -3.37
N GLU A 175 -9.19 18.51 -2.22
CA GLU A 175 -8.75 19.74 -1.58
C GLU A 175 -7.27 19.63 -1.18
N ILE A 176 -6.85 18.52 -0.58
CA ILE A 176 -5.46 18.26 -0.21
C ILE A 176 -4.60 18.15 -1.46
N ALA A 177 -5.03 17.42 -2.50
CA ALA A 177 -4.31 17.33 -3.77
C ALA A 177 -4.05 18.73 -4.38
N SER A 178 -5.07 19.59 -4.39
CA SER A 178 -4.94 20.99 -4.85
C SER A 178 -3.89 21.76 -4.05
N LYS A 179 -3.88 21.62 -2.71
CA LYS A 179 -2.93 22.29 -1.83
C LYS A 179 -1.51 21.74 -2.01
N LEU A 180 -1.35 20.43 -2.17
CA LEU A 180 -0.05 19.81 -2.45
C LEU A 180 0.50 20.29 -3.81
N THR A 181 -0.36 20.39 -4.83
CA THR A 181 0.01 20.96 -6.13
C THR A 181 0.50 22.40 -6.00
N THR A 182 -0.24 23.23 -5.24
CA THR A 182 0.16 24.62 -4.97
C THR A 182 1.49 24.70 -4.20
N SER A 183 1.77 23.68 -3.37
CA SER A 183 3.03 23.56 -2.62
C SER A 183 4.20 23.01 -3.47
N GLY A 184 3.99 22.78 -4.76
CA GLY A 184 5.02 22.34 -5.70
C GLY A 184 5.14 20.83 -5.86
N ALA A 185 4.12 20.04 -5.46
CA ALA A 185 4.16 18.59 -5.70
C ALA A 185 4.44 18.28 -7.17
N ASN A 186 5.43 17.45 -7.44
CA ASN A 186 5.78 17.03 -8.79
C ASN A 186 4.89 15.88 -9.27
N ILE A 187 3.65 16.24 -9.62
CA ILE A 187 2.60 15.30 -10.03
C ILE A 187 3.09 14.44 -11.20
N ARG A 188 3.69 15.08 -12.22
CA ARG A 188 4.17 14.37 -13.42
C ARG A 188 5.16 13.27 -13.04
N ARG A 189 6.13 13.58 -12.16
CA ARG A 189 7.12 12.61 -11.70
C ARG A 189 6.50 11.43 -10.97
N VAL A 190 5.47 11.67 -10.14
CA VAL A 190 4.74 10.59 -9.43
C VAL A 190 4.08 9.66 -10.44
N TYR A 191 3.39 10.19 -11.46
CA TYR A 191 2.78 9.36 -12.49
C TYR A 191 3.82 8.62 -13.32
N ASP A 192 4.80 9.32 -13.87
CA ASP A 192 5.78 8.74 -14.78
C ASP A 192 6.62 7.64 -14.11
N GLU A 193 7.08 7.87 -12.88
CA GLU A 193 8.01 6.96 -12.21
C GLU A 193 7.30 5.83 -11.43
N PHE A 194 6.14 6.10 -10.88
CA PHE A 194 5.46 5.11 -10.04
C PHE A 194 4.31 4.40 -10.75
N PHE A 195 3.38 5.14 -11.36
CA PHE A 195 2.16 4.53 -11.91
C PHE A 195 2.31 4.09 -13.36
N ASP A 196 3.03 4.84 -14.20
CA ASP A 196 3.08 4.63 -15.64
C ASP A 196 4.34 3.89 -16.08
N LYS A 197 5.41 3.90 -15.28
CA LYS A 197 6.67 3.25 -15.63
C LYS A 197 6.51 1.74 -15.75
N LYS A 198 6.72 1.24 -16.96
CA LYS A 198 6.73 -0.19 -17.27
C LYS A 198 7.85 -0.53 -18.21
N THR A 199 8.48 -1.67 -18.00
CA THR A 199 9.45 -2.18 -18.98
C THR A 199 8.73 -2.84 -20.16
N VAL A 200 9.38 -2.89 -21.31
CA VAL A 200 8.85 -3.62 -22.47
C VAL A 200 8.56 -5.08 -22.14
N SER A 201 9.38 -5.68 -21.27
CA SER A 201 9.18 -7.04 -20.75
C SER A 201 7.85 -7.19 -20.04
N VAL A 202 7.54 -6.29 -19.10
CA VAL A 202 6.27 -6.27 -18.38
C VAL A 202 5.09 -6.04 -19.33
N VAL A 203 5.22 -5.10 -20.30
CA VAL A 203 4.17 -4.89 -21.31
C VAL A 203 3.89 -6.15 -22.12
N LYS A 204 4.93 -6.87 -22.58
CA LYS A 204 4.76 -8.12 -23.32
C LYS A 204 4.11 -9.21 -22.47
N MET A 205 4.53 -9.36 -21.20
CA MET A 205 3.97 -10.34 -20.29
C MET A 205 2.51 -10.05 -19.96
N THR A 206 2.18 -8.80 -19.64
CA THR A 206 0.80 -8.40 -19.35
C THR A 206 -0.10 -8.56 -20.57
N SER A 207 0.37 -8.23 -21.77
CA SER A 207 -0.36 -8.46 -23.02
C SER A 207 -0.60 -9.95 -23.23
N ASN A 208 0.40 -10.82 -22.98
CA ASN A 208 0.22 -12.26 -23.09
C ASN A 208 -0.84 -12.78 -22.10
N SER A 209 -0.82 -12.33 -20.84
CA SER A 209 -1.82 -12.72 -19.84
C SER A 209 -3.23 -12.25 -20.20
N LEU A 210 -3.36 -11.05 -20.79
CA LEU A 210 -4.65 -10.53 -21.27
C LEU A 210 -5.17 -11.32 -22.46
N LEU A 211 -4.34 -11.60 -23.46
CA LEU A 211 -4.74 -12.31 -24.67
C LEU A 211 -5.16 -13.78 -24.40
N ASN A 212 -4.57 -14.41 -23.39
CA ASN A 212 -4.84 -15.79 -23.00
C ASN A 212 -5.80 -15.91 -21.81
N ALA A 213 -6.50 -14.84 -21.45
CA ALA A 213 -7.47 -14.89 -20.37
C ALA A 213 -8.67 -15.78 -20.75
N GLU A 214 -9.11 -16.58 -19.78
CA GLU A 214 -10.33 -17.38 -19.91
C GLU A 214 -11.51 -16.59 -19.33
N VAL A 215 -12.61 -16.51 -20.06
CA VAL A 215 -13.80 -15.77 -19.68
C VAL A 215 -15.01 -16.69 -19.58
N ASP A 216 -15.88 -16.42 -18.62
CA ASP A 216 -17.19 -17.05 -18.52
C ASP A 216 -18.27 -15.98 -18.76
N ASP A 217 -18.86 -15.99 -19.94
CA ASP A 217 -19.86 -15.01 -20.33
C ASP A 217 -21.21 -15.17 -19.62
N ASN A 218 -21.50 -16.35 -19.12
CA ASN A 218 -22.73 -16.62 -18.38
C ASN A 218 -22.65 -16.06 -16.94
N PHE A 219 -21.55 -16.34 -16.27
CA PHE A 219 -21.30 -15.87 -14.89
C PHE A 219 -20.59 -14.52 -14.82
N LYS A 220 -20.15 -13.97 -15.97
CA LYS A 220 -19.47 -12.67 -16.07
C LYS A 220 -18.22 -12.57 -15.19
N PHE A 221 -17.32 -13.55 -15.28
CA PHE A 221 -15.99 -13.48 -14.65
C PHE A 221 -14.87 -13.79 -15.64
N ALA A 222 -13.64 -13.33 -15.30
CA ALA A 222 -12.44 -13.54 -16.10
C ALA A 222 -11.29 -14.11 -15.25
N ILE A 223 -10.55 -15.06 -15.81
CA ILE A 223 -9.36 -15.69 -15.19
C ILE A 223 -8.15 -15.38 -16.06
N LEU A 224 -7.17 -14.71 -15.49
CA LEU A 224 -5.88 -14.46 -16.09
C LEU A 224 -4.83 -15.34 -15.43
N THR A 225 -3.77 -15.66 -16.17
CA THR A 225 -2.64 -16.42 -15.64
C THR A 225 -1.32 -15.74 -15.95
N ALA A 226 -0.36 -15.87 -15.04
CA ALA A 226 1.04 -15.51 -15.19
C ALA A 226 1.87 -16.70 -14.71
N THR A 227 2.33 -17.53 -15.66
CA THR A 227 3.04 -18.77 -15.35
C THR A 227 4.53 -18.54 -15.08
N ALA A 228 5.20 -19.46 -14.37
CA ALA A 228 6.64 -19.44 -14.19
C ALA A 228 7.39 -19.39 -15.54
N GLU A 229 6.86 -20.05 -16.58
CA GLU A 229 7.40 -19.98 -17.93
C GLU A 229 7.28 -18.55 -18.51
N ASN A 230 6.15 -17.85 -18.27
CA ASN A 230 5.94 -16.48 -18.73
C ASN A 230 6.96 -15.53 -18.07
N TYR A 231 7.19 -15.65 -16.77
CA TYR A 231 8.21 -14.82 -16.07
C TYR A 231 9.60 -15.01 -16.70
N LYS A 232 10.01 -16.24 -16.96
CA LYS A 232 11.28 -16.56 -17.64
C LYS A 232 11.31 -16.05 -19.08
N LYS A 233 10.27 -16.35 -19.87
CA LYS A 233 10.17 -16.00 -21.30
C LYS A 233 10.26 -14.50 -21.55
N PHE A 234 9.61 -13.71 -20.70
CA PHE A 234 9.58 -12.26 -20.86
C PHE A 234 10.63 -11.54 -20.01
N ASN A 235 11.43 -12.25 -19.22
CA ASN A 235 12.42 -11.71 -18.32
C ASN A 235 11.80 -10.66 -17.36
N VAL A 236 10.72 -11.06 -16.67
CA VAL A 236 10.03 -10.25 -15.67
C VAL A 236 10.30 -10.85 -14.29
N PRO A 237 10.69 -10.04 -13.28
CA PRO A 237 10.85 -10.53 -11.92
C PRO A 237 9.52 -11.01 -11.33
N GLU A 238 9.52 -12.07 -10.53
CA GLU A 238 8.32 -12.62 -9.89
C GLU A 238 7.66 -11.67 -8.88
N ASN A 239 8.41 -10.72 -8.36
CA ASN A 239 7.90 -9.68 -7.45
C ASN A 239 7.23 -8.51 -8.19
N ASP A 240 7.19 -8.51 -9.53
CA ASP A 240 6.46 -7.48 -10.29
C ASP A 240 4.96 -7.52 -9.98
N ASN A 241 4.38 -6.34 -9.81
CA ASN A 241 3.00 -6.21 -9.37
C ASN A 241 2.01 -6.29 -10.55
N LEU A 242 1.55 -7.48 -10.86
CA LEU A 242 0.50 -7.73 -11.86
C LEU A 242 -0.93 -7.71 -11.28
N GLY A 243 -1.08 -7.41 -9.99
CA GLY A 243 -2.35 -7.55 -9.26
C GLY A 243 -3.50 -6.66 -9.74
N ASN A 244 -3.21 -5.61 -10.51
CA ASN A 244 -4.24 -4.74 -11.10
C ASN A 244 -4.62 -5.12 -12.54
N LEU A 245 -3.97 -6.09 -13.16
CA LEU A 245 -4.28 -6.55 -14.53
C LEU A 245 -5.74 -7.01 -14.71
N PRO A 246 -6.39 -7.65 -13.71
CA PRO A 246 -7.80 -8.02 -13.80
C PRO A 246 -8.77 -6.86 -14.02
N LEU A 247 -8.41 -5.61 -13.61
CA LEU A 247 -9.26 -4.43 -13.80
C LEU A 247 -9.63 -4.19 -15.29
N THR A 248 -8.78 -4.64 -16.23
CA THR A 248 -9.04 -4.54 -17.65
C THR A 248 -10.32 -5.29 -18.03
N TYR A 249 -10.54 -6.49 -17.47
CA TYR A 249 -11.74 -7.27 -17.76
C TYR A 249 -13.00 -6.74 -17.07
N LEU A 250 -12.87 -6.12 -15.90
CA LEU A 250 -13.99 -5.41 -15.29
C LEU A 250 -14.48 -4.27 -16.18
N SER A 251 -13.56 -3.58 -16.86
CA SER A 251 -13.90 -2.53 -17.84
C SER A 251 -14.59 -3.10 -19.09
N CYS A 252 -14.37 -4.37 -19.41
CA CYS A 252 -15.04 -5.09 -20.52
C CYS A 252 -16.42 -5.64 -20.13
N GLY A 253 -16.93 -5.35 -18.93
CA GLY A 253 -18.29 -5.76 -18.52
C GLY A 253 -18.34 -6.98 -17.59
N TYR A 254 -17.22 -7.62 -17.28
CA TYR A 254 -17.16 -8.71 -16.30
C TYR A 254 -17.32 -8.16 -14.88
N ASN A 255 -17.84 -8.96 -13.97
CA ASN A 255 -18.15 -8.56 -12.59
C ASN A 255 -17.01 -8.89 -11.62
N ILE A 256 -16.34 -10.01 -11.84
CA ILE A 256 -15.19 -10.50 -11.09
C ILE A 256 -14.07 -10.84 -12.06
N ALA A 257 -12.85 -10.50 -11.74
CA ALA A 257 -11.68 -10.95 -12.45
C ALA A 257 -10.56 -11.30 -11.48
N VAL A 258 -9.78 -12.32 -11.79
CA VAL A 258 -8.66 -12.78 -10.96
C VAL A 258 -7.45 -13.08 -11.83
N ILE A 259 -6.26 -12.78 -11.34
CA ILE A 259 -5.00 -13.27 -11.91
C ILE A 259 -4.37 -14.28 -10.96
N LEU A 260 -4.03 -15.45 -11.49
CA LEU A 260 -3.26 -16.49 -10.83
C LEU A 260 -1.80 -16.34 -11.27
N LYS A 261 -0.92 -16.10 -10.31
CA LYS A 261 0.52 -15.91 -10.51
C LYS A 261 1.26 -17.10 -9.93
N GLU A 262 1.89 -17.88 -10.80
CA GLU A 262 2.72 -19.01 -10.40
C GLU A 262 4.09 -18.50 -9.96
N LYS A 263 4.37 -18.64 -8.66
CA LYS A 263 5.62 -18.23 -8.02
C LYS A 263 6.33 -19.42 -7.39
N GLU A 264 7.59 -19.24 -6.99
CA GLU A 264 8.37 -20.30 -6.33
C GLU A 264 7.71 -20.85 -5.06
N ASP A 265 6.97 -20.01 -4.34
CA ASP A 265 6.32 -20.36 -3.07
C ASP A 265 4.84 -20.78 -3.20
N GLY A 266 4.30 -20.89 -4.43
CA GLY A 266 2.91 -21.30 -4.71
C GLY A 266 2.16 -20.37 -5.65
N ILE A 267 0.84 -20.56 -5.74
CA ILE A 267 -0.03 -19.79 -6.64
C ILE A 267 -0.63 -18.61 -5.90
N HIS A 268 -0.20 -17.40 -6.26
CA HIS A 268 -0.74 -16.15 -5.71
C HIS A 268 -1.90 -15.63 -6.53
N CYS A 269 -3.08 -15.56 -5.93
CA CYS A 269 -4.30 -15.05 -6.54
C CYS A 269 -4.55 -13.59 -6.16
N SER A 270 -4.85 -12.76 -7.14
CA SER A 270 -5.29 -11.38 -6.90
C SER A 270 -6.65 -11.16 -7.56
N PHE A 271 -7.68 -10.98 -6.72
CA PHE A 271 -9.05 -10.77 -7.13
C PHE A 271 -9.37 -9.29 -7.23
N ARG A 272 -10.18 -8.94 -8.21
CA ARG A 272 -10.79 -7.62 -8.37
C ARG A 272 -12.26 -7.80 -8.74
N SER A 273 -13.12 -6.89 -8.28
CA SER A 273 -14.55 -6.92 -8.60
C SER A 273 -15.14 -5.53 -8.77
N LYS A 274 -16.32 -5.50 -9.39
CA LYS A 274 -17.19 -4.32 -9.35
C LYS A 274 -17.72 -4.08 -7.93
N PRO A 275 -18.20 -2.86 -7.60
CA PRO A 275 -18.60 -2.49 -6.23
C PRO A 275 -19.62 -3.40 -5.57
N ASP A 276 -20.50 -4.02 -6.34
CA ASP A 276 -21.58 -4.88 -5.82
C ASP A 276 -21.11 -6.27 -5.36
N PHE A 277 -19.90 -6.67 -5.73
CA PHE A 277 -19.36 -8.01 -5.47
C PHE A 277 -18.25 -7.98 -4.41
N ASP A 278 -18.33 -8.90 -3.44
CA ASP A 278 -17.35 -9.02 -2.36
C ASP A 278 -16.40 -10.19 -2.60
N VAL A 279 -15.23 -9.90 -3.17
CA VAL A 279 -14.21 -10.93 -3.42
C VAL A 279 -13.39 -11.30 -2.20
N SER A 280 -13.51 -10.57 -1.08
CA SER A 280 -12.87 -10.96 0.17
C SER A 280 -13.47 -12.24 0.72
N CYS A 281 -14.77 -12.47 0.50
CA CYS A 281 -15.45 -13.72 0.84
C CYS A 281 -14.89 -14.93 0.07
N ILE A 282 -14.48 -14.72 -1.20
CA ILE A 282 -13.86 -15.78 -2.02
C ILE A 282 -12.44 -16.05 -1.52
N ALA A 283 -11.63 -14.99 -1.36
CA ALA A 283 -10.25 -15.12 -0.92
C ALA A 283 -10.14 -15.79 0.47
N SER A 284 -11.07 -15.51 1.40
CA SER A 284 -11.09 -16.09 2.75
C SER A 284 -11.28 -17.60 2.74
N LYS A 285 -11.95 -18.19 1.73
CA LYS A 285 -12.07 -19.64 1.58
C LYS A 285 -10.73 -20.35 1.37
N PHE A 286 -9.74 -19.60 0.92
CA PHE A 286 -8.37 -20.06 0.68
C PHE A 286 -7.39 -19.53 1.73
N GLY A 287 -7.89 -19.07 2.90
CA GLY A 287 -7.04 -18.51 3.95
C GLY A 287 -6.48 -17.11 3.65
N GLY A 288 -6.99 -16.46 2.61
CA GLY A 288 -6.61 -15.10 2.22
C GLY A 288 -7.54 -14.03 2.78
N GLY A 289 -7.46 -12.81 2.24
CA GLY A 289 -8.27 -11.67 2.68
C GLY A 289 -8.04 -10.43 1.86
N GLY A 290 -8.50 -9.29 2.37
CA GLY A 290 -8.39 -7.98 1.73
C GLY A 290 -9.70 -7.20 1.80
N HIS A 291 -9.80 -6.20 0.93
CA HIS A 291 -11.00 -5.37 0.83
C HIS A 291 -12.08 -6.03 -0.03
N LYS A 292 -13.32 -5.56 0.12
CA LYS A 292 -14.50 -6.03 -0.63
C LYS A 292 -14.22 -6.21 -2.13
N ASN A 293 -13.58 -5.24 -2.77
CA ASN A 293 -13.36 -5.24 -4.22
C ASN A 293 -11.91 -5.54 -4.65
N ALA A 294 -11.01 -5.78 -3.70
CA ALA A 294 -9.61 -6.08 -3.94
C ALA A 294 -9.06 -7.00 -2.84
N SER A 295 -8.92 -8.28 -3.13
CA SER A 295 -8.45 -9.28 -2.17
C SER A 295 -7.46 -10.23 -2.81
N GLY A 296 -6.78 -11.03 -2.00
CA GLY A 296 -5.82 -12.00 -2.47
C GLY A 296 -5.74 -13.23 -1.57
N CYS A 297 -5.23 -14.31 -2.10
CA CYS A 297 -4.91 -15.52 -1.37
C CYS A 297 -3.71 -16.23 -1.99
N LYS A 298 -3.19 -17.22 -1.29
CA LYS A 298 -2.14 -18.12 -1.76
C LYS A 298 -2.66 -19.56 -1.69
N LEU A 299 -2.41 -20.34 -2.74
CA LEU A 299 -2.70 -21.76 -2.78
C LEU A 299 -1.38 -22.54 -2.97
N ASP A 300 -1.25 -23.62 -2.21
CA ASP A 300 -0.12 -24.54 -2.29
C ASP A 300 -0.51 -25.77 -3.11
N CYS A 301 -0.69 -25.57 -4.40
CA CYS A 301 -1.08 -26.61 -5.36
C CYS A 301 -0.64 -26.24 -6.79
N SER A 302 -0.90 -27.10 -7.79
CA SER A 302 -0.61 -26.79 -9.19
C SER A 302 -1.47 -25.62 -9.70
N LEU A 303 -0.98 -24.92 -10.74
CA LEU A 303 -1.76 -23.84 -11.38
C LEU A 303 -3.10 -24.33 -11.93
N VAL A 304 -3.15 -25.58 -12.42
CA VAL A 304 -4.38 -26.20 -12.93
C VAL A 304 -5.39 -26.39 -11.80
N ASP A 305 -4.95 -27.01 -10.69
CA ASP A 305 -5.82 -27.24 -9.54
C ASP A 305 -6.28 -25.92 -8.89
N ALA A 306 -5.37 -24.94 -8.78
CA ALA A 306 -5.71 -23.62 -8.27
C ALA A 306 -6.78 -22.94 -9.12
N LYS A 307 -6.65 -23.02 -10.46
CA LYS A 307 -7.62 -22.44 -11.38
C LYS A 307 -8.99 -23.10 -11.23
N GLU A 308 -9.05 -24.42 -11.17
CA GLU A 308 -10.31 -25.16 -10.98
C GLU A 308 -11.00 -24.81 -9.65
N GLN A 309 -10.23 -24.75 -8.56
CA GLN A 309 -10.74 -24.37 -7.24
C GLN A 309 -11.28 -22.94 -7.24
N VAL A 310 -10.54 -21.99 -7.80
CA VAL A 310 -10.93 -20.58 -7.87
C VAL A 310 -12.19 -20.40 -8.73
N ILE A 311 -12.28 -21.04 -9.90
CA ILE A 311 -13.47 -21.01 -10.76
C ILE A 311 -14.69 -21.56 -10.01
N LYS A 312 -14.54 -22.68 -9.31
CA LYS A 312 -15.61 -23.28 -8.52
C LYS A 312 -16.14 -22.35 -7.45
N GLU A 313 -15.25 -21.71 -6.68
CA GLU A 313 -15.65 -20.77 -5.61
C GLU A 313 -16.26 -19.48 -6.17
N ILE A 314 -15.76 -18.94 -7.30
CA ILE A 314 -16.41 -17.80 -7.97
C ILE A 314 -17.84 -18.15 -8.38
N LYS A 315 -18.04 -19.33 -9.01
CA LYS A 315 -19.38 -19.79 -9.41
C LYS A 315 -20.32 -20.02 -8.22
N ASN A 316 -19.82 -20.61 -7.14
CA ASN A 316 -20.60 -20.80 -5.90
C ASN A 316 -21.04 -19.44 -5.32
N TYR A 317 -20.11 -18.49 -5.23
CA TYR A 317 -20.38 -17.14 -4.74
C TYR A 317 -21.43 -16.43 -5.60
N LEU A 318 -21.31 -16.46 -6.91
CA LEU A 318 -22.24 -15.79 -7.82
C LEU A 318 -23.65 -16.41 -7.74
N LYS A 319 -23.78 -17.75 -7.70
CA LYS A 319 -25.08 -18.45 -7.54
C LYS A 319 -25.75 -18.12 -6.19
N SER A 320 -24.99 -17.92 -5.12
CA SER A 320 -25.55 -17.57 -3.81
C SER A 320 -26.03 -16.12 -3.71
N ASN A 321 -25.62 -15.26 -4.64
CA ASN A 321 -25.97 -13.84 -4.67
C ASN A 321 -26.93 -13.47 -5.82
N GLU A 322 -27.45 -14.45 -6.58
CA GLU A 322 -28.47 -14.26 -7.61
C GLU A 322 -29.93 -14.22 -7.03
N ASN A 323 -30.10 -14.32 -5.67
CA ASN A 323 -31.42 -14.29 -5.00
C ASN A 323 -31.72 -12.96 -4.35
#